data_10c9dba2875c3a60d41fbbe37259bef0
#
_entry.id   10c9dba2875c3a60d41fbbe37259bef0
#
_cell.length_a   1.000
_cell.length_b   1.000
_cell.length_c   1.000
_cell.angle_alpha   90.00
_cell.angle_beta   90.00
_cell.angle_gamma   90.00
#
_symmetry.space_group_name_H-M   'P 1'
#
loop_
_entity.id
_entity.type
_entity.pdbx_description
1 polymer ?
#
loop_
_entity_poly.entity_id
_entity_poly.type
_entity_poly.pdbx_seq_one_letter_code
_entity_poly.pdbx_strand_id
1 'polypeptide(L)'
;NMRAKPTVANLSASGAGQPIFMHSNPNHLYQLLYGGISEGDIRNQHEARSSMLERIENLASKEGQHLPLHEAPRYNQFVRGFTQMNDLRERLAQVSGHLKKFAPQVDDRYTNPEFETDWHDTLLDLGISALKSGTTNTLTIGSGRGEIFGAWKGLGIEKQGHNLGHMEQKDNPIWIKIRQYNCQMLVKMMEHLENVPEGSGSMMDNTLIVYTSNNADKQHTNGANWPVMLLGNCGGAFKSGCFTQLDGTRPINALYNSIMRVSGVGGDRFNMTEAMAKKYDSSTGPLKQILS
;
A
#
# COMPACT_ATOMS: atom_id res chain seq x y z
N ASN A 1 -19.85 -5.03 -7.75
CA ASN A 1 -18.67 -5.79 -7.32
C ASN A 1 -17.43 -4.89 -7.38
N MET A 2 -16.91 -4.50 -6.22
CA MET A 2 -15.76 -3.59 -6.12
C MET A 2 -14.49 -4.18 -6.74
N ARG A 3 -14.35 -5.51 -6.76
CA ARG A 3 -13.21 -6.20 -7.39
C ARG A 3 -13.18 -6.09 -8.91
N ALA A 4 -14.32 -5.86 -9.53
CA ALA A 4 -14.38 -5.59 -10.96
C ALA A 4 -13.89 -4.16 -11.32
N LYS A 5 -13.76 -3.27 -10.34
CA LYS A 5 -13.21 -1.93 -10.56
C LYS A 5 -11.67 -1.99 -10.54
N PRO A 6 -10.99 -1.24 -11.41
CA PRO A 6 -9.53 -1.24 -11.45
C PRO A 6 -8.89 -0.64 -10.19
N THR A 7 -9.58 0.31 -9.56
CA THR A 7 -9.12 1.00 -8.36
C THR A 7 -10.24 1.21 -7.35
N VAL A 8 -9.90 1.33 -6.09
CA VAL A 8 -10.81 1.59 -4.98
C VAL A 8 -10.29 2.73 -4.10
N ALA A 9 -11.10 3.14 -3.12
CA ALA A 9 -10.72 4.20 -2.18
C ALA A 9 -9.35 3.96 -1.55
N ASN A 10 -8.65 5.03 -1.31
CA ASN A 10 -7.24 5.06 -0.93
C ASN A 10 -6.98 4.81 0.57
N LEU A 11 -5.79 4.28 0.84
CA LEU A 11 -5.14 4.34 2.16
C LEU A 11 -3.91 5.26 2.15
N SER A 12 -3.56 5.81 0.99
CA SER A 12 -2.37 6.62 0.78
C SER A 12 -2.71 7.91 0.04
N ALA A 13 -1.86 8.91 0.18
CA ALA A 13 -1.96 10.17 -0.52
C ALA A 13 -0.56 10.70 -0.88
N SER A 14 -0.42 11.35 -2.00
CA SER A 14 0.80 12.06 -2.40
C SER A 14 0.89 13.47 -1.81
N GLY A 15 -0.18 13.94 -1.19
CA GLY A 15 -0.29 15.25 -0.56
C GLY A 15 -1.71 15.51 -0.08
N ALA A 16 -1.92 16.67 0.52
CA ALA A 16 -3.23 17.10 1.00
C ALA A 16 -4.23 17.16 -0.17
N GLY A 17 -5.35 16.44 -0.08
CA GLY A 17 -6.36 16.36 -1.13
C GLY A 17 -5.93 15.59 -2.39
N GLN A 18 -4.82 14.87 -2.35
CA GLN A 18 -4.29 14.09 -3.47
C GLN A 18 -4.26 12.59 -3.15
N PRO A 19 -5.39 11.90 -3.20
CA PRO A 19 -5.46 10.48 -2.88
C PRO A 19 -4.74 9.62 -3.93
N ILE A 20 -4.02 8.60 -3.46
CA ILE A 20 -3.50 7.52 -4.30
C ILE A 20 -4.49 6.36 -4.19
N PHE A 21 -5.19 6.05 -5.27
CA PHE A 21 -6.15 4.94 -5.29
C PHE A 21 -5.45 3.58 -5.27
N MET A 22 -6.02 2.64 -4.51
CA MET A 22 -5.52 1.28 -4.47
C MET A 22 -5.99 0.49 -5.69
N HIS A 23 -5.09 -0.29 -6.25
CA HIS A 23 -5.44 -1.25 -7.29
C HIS A 23 -6.18 -2.45 -6.68
N SER A 24 -7.38 -2.72 -7.16
CA SER A 24 -8.21 -3.84 -6.69
C SER A 24 -8.40 -4.94 -7.74
N ASN A 25 -7.97 -4.71 -8.97
CA ASN A 25 -8.04 -5.67 -10.04
C ASN A 25 -6.62 -6.16 -10.40
N PRO A 26 -6.28 -7.43 -10.12
CA PRO A 26 -4.96 -7.98 -10.42
C PRO A 26 -4.60 -7.90 -11.90
N ASN A 27 -5.55 -8.14 -12.80
CA ASN A 27 -5.32 -8.05 -14.25
C ASN A 27 -4.93 -6.63 -14.66
N HIS A 28 -5.62 -5.63 -14.11
CA HIS A 28 -5.29 -4.23 -14.38
C HIS A 28 -3.90 -3.86 -13.81
N LEU A 29 -3.60 -4.27 -12.58
CA LEU A 29 -2.29 -4.03 -11.98
C LEU A 29 -1.17 -4.75 -12.74
N TYR A 30 -1.41 -6.00 -13.16
CA TYR A 30 -0.48 -6.75 -13.98
C TYR A 30 -0.19 -6.05 -15.32
N GLN A 31 -1.23 -5.58 -16.01
CA GLN A 31 -1.07 -4.82 -17.25
C GLN A 31 -0.30 -3.51 -17.04
N LEU A 32 -0.51 -2.84 -15.91
CA LEU A 32 0.23 -1.61 -15.59
C LEU A 32 1.72 -1.89 -15.36
N LEU A 33 2.04 -2.91 -14.57
CA LEU A 33 3.42 -3.24 -14.21
C LEU A 33 4.19 -3.96 -15.33
N TYR A 34 3.52 -4.86 -16.05
CA TYR A 34 4.17 -5.80 -16.97
C TYR A 34 3.72 -5.68 -18.43
N GLY A 35 2.79 -4.79 -18.75
CA GLY A 35 2.25 -4.65 -20.11
C GLY A 35 3.33 -4.36 -21.15
N GLY A 36 4.32 -3.54 -20.80
CA GLY A 36 5.42 -3.16 -21.70
C GLY A 36 6.43 -4.29 -21.99
N ILE A 37 6.42 -5.34 -21.18
CA ILE A 37 7.32 -6.49 -21.33
C ILE A 37 6.58 -7.79 -21.67
N SER A 38 5.25 -7.76 -21.68
CA SER A 38 4.40 -8.87 -22.09
C SER A 38 4.40 -9.04 -23.60
N GLU A 39 3.89 -10.17 -24.07
CA GLU A 39 3.74 -10.48 -25.49
C GLU A 39 2.25 -10.47 -25.89
N GLY A 40 2.01 -10.42 -27.21
CA GLY A 40 0.65 -10.50 -27.76
C GLY A 40 -0.25 -9.33 -27.38
N ASP A 41 -1.52 -9.61 -27.12
CA ASP A 41 -2.55 -8.59 -26.90
C ASP A 41 -2.30 -7.67 -25.71
N ILE A 42 -1.68 -8.16 -24.64
CA ILE A 42 -1.33 -7.36 -23.47
C ILE A 42 -0.34 -6.26 -23.84
N ARG A 43 0.67 -6.62 -24.61
CA ARG A 43 1.65 -5.66 -25.15
C ARG A 43 1.00 -4.65 -26.08
N ASN A 44 0.19 -5.11 -27.02
CA ASN A 44 -0.50 -4.24 -27.97
C ASN A 44 -1.41 -3.22 -27.25
N GLN A 45 -2.16 -3.65 -26.24
CA GLN A 45 -2.98 -2.77 -25.40
C GLN A 45 -2.12 -1.78 -24.61
N HIS A 46 -0.99 -2.21 -24.08
CA HIS A 46 -0.08 -1.31 -23.36
C HIS A 46 0.51 -0.25 -24.30
N GLU A 47 0.96 -0.62 -25.49
CA GLU A 47 1.50 0.31 -26.49
C GLU A 47 0.44 1.31 -26.97
N ALA A 48 -0.78 0.85 -27.22
CA ALA A 48 -1.90 1.74 -27.62
C ALA A 48 -2.23 2.77 -26.53
N ARG A 49 -2.29 2.34 -25.26
CA ARG A 49 -2.51 3.25 -24.11
C ARG A 49 -1.36 4.23 -23.95
N SER A 50 -0.13 3.76 -24.12
CA SER A 50 1.08 4.57 -24.04
C SER A 50 1.09 5.68 -25.07
N SER A 51 0.82 5.36 -26.33
CA SER A 51 0.73 6.33 -27.42
C SER A 51 -0.40 7.36 -27.22
N MET A 52 -1.52 6.92 -26.66
CA MET A 52 -2.61 7.83 -26.30
C MET A 52 -2.21 8.81 -25.20
N LEU A 53 -1.49 8.35 -24.16
CA LEU A 53 -1.01 9.19 -23.06
C LEU A 53 -0.02 10.25 -23.55
N GLU A 54 0.95 9.86 -24.38
CA GLU A 54 1.89 10.80 -25.01
C GLU A 54 1.20 11.89 -25.82
N ARG A 55 0.15 11.53 -26.56
CA ARG A 55 -0.64 12.52 -27.32
C ARG A 55 -1.38 13.48 -26.41
N ILE A 56 -1.97 12.98 -25.30
CA ILE A 56 -2.66 13.81 -24.31
C ILE A 56 -1.66 14.76 -23.63
N GLU A 57 -0.49 14.27 -23.23
CA GLU A 57 0.57 15.10 -22.61
C GLU A 57 1.02 16.23 -23.53
N ASN A 58 1.26 15.91 -24.80
CA ASN A 58 1.65 16.90 -25.80
C ASN A 58 0.58 17.97 -26.05
N LEU A 59 -0.69 17.58 -26.06
CA LEU A 59 -1.81 18.51 -26.14
C LEU A 59 -1.95 19.35 -24.88
N ALA A 60 -1.88 18.71 -23.73
CA ALA A 60 -1.95 19.37 -22.44
C ALA A 60 -0.84 20.43 -22.29
N SER A 61 0.40 20.12 -22.64
CA SER A 61 1.52 21.06 -22.55
C SER A 61 1.33 22.32 -23.40
N LYS A 62 0.67 22.21 -24.53
CA LYS A 62 0.37 23.34 -25.43
C LYS A 62 -0.77 24.21 -24.92
N GLU A 63 -1.84 23.60 -24.46
CA GLU A 63 -3.04 24.31 -23.99
C GLU A 63 -2.84 25.02 -22.65
N GLY A 64 -1.96 24.50 -21.78
CA GLY A 64 -1.68 25.09 -20.47
C GLY A 64 -1.13 26.50 -20.50
N GLN A 65 -0.53 26.90 -21.60
CA GLN A 65 0.04 28.24 -21.78
C GLN A 65 -1.02 29.35 -21.95
N HIS A 66 -2.24 28.97 -22.23
CA HIS A 66 -3.35 29.90 -22.51
C HIS A 66 -4.43 29.95 -21.43
N LEU A 67 -4.22 29.23 -20.30
CA LEU A 67 -5.21 29.14 -19.24
C LEU A 67 -5.18 30.36 -18.30
N PRO A 68 -6.36 30.79 -17.79
CA PRO A 68 -6.42 31.80 -16.74
C PRO A 68 -5.64 31.38 -15.49
N LEU A 69 -5.03 32.33 -14.79
CA LEU A 69 -4.18 32.09 -13.62
C LEU A 69 -4.84 31.26 -12.51
N HIS A 70 -6.16 31.34 -12.36
CA HIS A 70 -6.90 30.58 -11.33
C HIS A 70 -7.14 29.10 -11.71
N GLU A 71 -7.05 28.74 -12.99
CA GLU A 71 -7.15 27.37 -13.48
C GLU A 71 -5.79 26.65 -13.54
N ALA A 72 -4.71 27.42 -13.56
CA ALA A 72 -3.35 26.90 -13.70
C ALA A 72 -2.98 25.84 -12.62
N PRO A 73 -3.37 25.94 -11.33
CA PRO A 73 -3.06 24.92 -10.34
C PRO A 73 -3.68 23.56 -10.64
N ARG A 74 -4.96 23.54 -11.07
CA ARG A 74 -5.68 22.30 -11.43
C ARG A 74 -5.08 21.66 -12.68
N TYR A 75 -4.75 22.50 -13.63
CA TYR A 75 -4.13 22.05 -14.87
C TYR A 75 -2.73 21.51 -14.63
N ASN A 76 -1.90 22.18 -13.84
CA ASN A 76 -0.58 21.70 -13.46
C ASN A 76 -0.63 20.37 -12.67
N GLN A 77 -1.66 20.18 -11.86
CA GLN A 77 -1.87 18.90 -11.19
C GLN A 77 -2.21 17.78 -12.18
N PHE A 78 -3.01 18.08 -13.19
CA PHE A 78 -3.35 17.14 -14.26
C PHE A 78 -2.10 16.77 -15.07
N VAL A 79 -1.29 17.76 -15.51
CA VAL A 79 -0.04 17.54 -16.24
C VAL A 79 0.97 16.73 -15.41
N ARG A 80 1.11 17.03 -14.12
CA ARG A 80 1.97 16.25 -13.21
C ARG A 80 1.59 14.77 -13.15
N GLY A 81 0.30 14.48 -13.22
CA GLY A 81 -0.17 13.09 -13.29
C GLY A 81 0.39 12.34 -14.51
N PHE A 82 0.43 12.99 -15.67
CA PHE A 82 1.02 12.40 -16.88
C PHE A 82 2.54 12.26 -16.80
N THR A 83 3.23 13.28 -16.29
CA THR A 83 4.68 13.20 -16.06
C THR A 83 5.02 12.02 -15.15
N GLN A 84 4.31 11.85 -14.04
CA GLN A 84 4.49 10.71 -13.14
C GLN A 84 4.26 9.36 -13.82
N MET A 85 3.27 9.28 -14.72
CA MET A 85 3.01 8.06 -15.50
C MET A 85 4.15 7.77 -16.50
N ASN A 86 4.70 8.78 -17.15
CA ASN A 86 5.84 8.62 -18.04
C ASN A 86 7.10 8.22 -17.27
N ASP A 87 7.40 8.85 -16.14
CA ASP A 87 8.50 8.46 -15.25
C ASP A 87 8.36 7.00 -14.79
N LEU A 88 7.15 6.54 -14.49
CA LEU A 88 6.86 5.14 -14.17
C LEU A 88 7.16 4.23 -15.36
N ARG A 89 6.74 4.60 -16.56
CA ARG A 89 6.99 3.83 -17.79
C ARG A 89 8.49 3.70 -18.08
N GLU A 90 9.24 4.77 -17.96
CA GLU A 90 10.70 4.75 -18.14
C GLU A 90 11.37 3.83 -17.13
N ARG A 91 10.98 3.91 -15.86
CA ARG A 91 11.49 2.99 -14.82
C ARG A 91 11.12 1.53 -15.10
N LEU A 92 9.89 1.25 -15.52
CA LEU A 92 9.46 -0.09 -15.91
C LEU A 92 10.25 -0.63 -17.09
N ALA A 93 10.56 0.21 -18.08
CA ALA A 93 11.41 -0.18 -19.21
C ALA A 93 12.83 -0.55 -18.78
N GLN A 94 13.42 0.24 -17.85
CA GLN A 94 14.77 -0.02 -17.33
C GLN A 94 14.86 -1.33 -16.54
N VAL A 95 13.80 -1.69 -15.79
CA VAL A 95 13.76 -2.91 -14.95
C VAL A 95 13.04 -4.08 -15.60
N SER A 96 12.68 -3.98 -16.87
CA SER A 96 11.85 -4.97 -17.57
C SER A 96 12.38 -6.42 -17.50
N GLY A 97 13.69 -6.60 -17.55
CA GLY A 97 14.33 -7.90 -17.40
C GLY A 97 14.10 -8.54 -16.02
N HIS A 98 14.05 -7.74 -14.98
CA HIS A 98 13.73 -8.18 -13.61
C HIS A 98 12.24 -8.46 -13.46
N LEU A 99 11.38 -7.63 -14.05
CA LEU A 99 9.93 -7.80 -13.98
C LEU A 99 9.45 -9.10 -14.61
N LYS A 100 10.01 -9.49 -15.74
CA LYS A 100 9.71 -10.80 -16.37
C LYS A 100 9.97 -11.97 -15.44
N LYS A 101 11.03 -11.89 -14.63
CA LYS A 101 11.40 -12.94 -13.68
C LYS A 101 10.39 -13.10 -12.54
N PHE A 102 9.72 -12.02 -12.16
CA PHE A 102 8.80 -11.98 -11.02
C PHE A 102 7.32 -11.91 -11.42
N ALA A 103 7.00 -11.85 -12.73
CA ALA A 103 5.63 -11.75 -13.21
C ALA A 103 4.80 -12.98 -12.79
N PRO A 104 3.80 -12.83 -11.93
CA PRO A 104 2.90 -13.94 -11.61
C PRO A 104 1.92 -14.17 -12.76
N GLN A 105 1.29 -15.33 -12.77
CA GLN A 105 0.15 -15.58 -13.66
C GLN A 105 -1.11 -14.99 -13.09
N VAL A 106 -1.92 -14.40 -13.97
CA VAL A 106 -3.20 -13.77 -13.64
C VAL A 106 -4.30 -14.36 -14.51
N ASP A 107 -5.42 -14.74 -13.92
CA ASP A 107 -6.59 -15.27 -14.62
C ASP A 107 -7.92 -14.63 -14.14
N ASP A 108 -9.05 -15.04 -14.69
CA ASP A 108 -10.36 -14.45 -14.45
C ASP A 108 -11.00 -14.85 -13.11
N ARG A 109 -10.41 -15.78 -12.33
CA ARG A 109 -10.93 -16.24 -11.04
C ARG A 109 -11.10 -15.11 -10.02
N TYR A 110 -10.33 -14.04 -10.16
CA TYR A 110 -10.30 -12.93 -9.20
C TYR A 110 -11.58 -12.11 -9.11
N THR A 111 -12.53 -12.35 -9.99
CA THR A 111 -13.88 -11.77 -9.88
C THR A 111 -14.84 -12.63 -9.05
N ASN A 112 -14.49 -13.89 -8.78
CA ASN A 112 -15.30 -14.82 -8.00
C ASN A 112 -14.94 -14.73 -6.50
N PRO A 113 -15.92 -14.51 -5.59
CA PRO A 113 -15.70 -14.46 -4.15
C PRO A 113 -15.08 -15.71 -3.53
N GLU A 114 -15.30 -16.88 -4.11
CA GLU A 114 -14.75 -18.15 -3.59
C GLU A 114 -13.21 -18.19 -3.67
N PHE A 115 -12.62 -17.43 -4.61
CA PHE A 115 -11.17 -17.30 -4.80
C PHE A 115 -10.61 -16.00 -4.21
N GLU A 116 -11.16 -15.57 -3.09
CA GLU A 116 -10.77 -14.32 -2.44
C GLU A 116 -9.33 -14.34 -1.92
N THR A 117 -8.88 -15.47 -1.39
CA THR A 117 -7.49 -15.66 -0.96
C THR A 117 -6.51 -15.62 -2.13
N ASP A 118 -6.85 -16.25 -3.27
CA ASP A 118 -6.03 -16.20 -4.49
C ASP A 118 -5.92 -14.75 -5.02
N TRP A 119 -7.00 -13.99 -4.92
CA TRP A 119 -7.00 -12.58 -5.29
C TRP A 119 -6.06 -11.77 -4.40
N HIS A 120 -6.06 -12.01 -3.09
CA HIS A 120 -5.14 -11.40 -2.15
C HIS A 120 -3.70 -11.75 -2.44
N ASP A 121 -3.44 -13.05 -2.58
CA ASP A 121 -2.09 -13.55 -2.84
C ASP A 121 -1.52 -12.99 -4.13
N THR A 122 -2.33 -12.91 -5.18
CA THR A 122 -1.88 -12.34 -6.46
C THR A 122 -1.56 -10.85 -6.35
N LEU A 123 -2.38 -10.06 -5.66
CA LEU A 123 -2.07 -8.65 -5.44
C LEU A 123 -0.82 -8.45 -4.57
N LEU A 124 -0.62 -9.32 -3.58
CA LEU A 124 0.59 -9.33 -2.77
C LEU A 124 1.82 -9.65 -3.62
N ASP A 125 1.75 -10.68 -4.47
CA ASP A 125 2.85 -11.08 -5.36
C ASP A 125 3.22 -9.97 -6.35
N LEU A 126 2.24 -9.29 -6.92
CA LEU A 126 2.47 -8.12 -7.77
C LEU A 126 3.14 -6.98 -7.00
N GLY A 127 2.70 -6.71 -5.78
CA GLY A 127 3.30 -5.70 -4.92
C GLY A 127 4.75 -6.04 -4.53
N ILE A 128 5.00 -7.28 -4.11
CA ILE A 128 6.34 -7.78 -3.80
C ILE A 128 7.25 -7.68 -5.03
N SER A 129 6.75 -8.06 -6.19
CA SER A 129 7.50 -7.97 -7.44
C SER A 129 7.89 -6.54 -7.79
N ALA A 130 7.01 -5.57 -7.52
CA ALA A 130 7.28 -4.15 -7.73
C ALA A 130 8.38 -3.63 -6.78
N LEU A 131 8.38 -4.07 -5.52
CA LEU A 131 9.47 -3.79 -4.57
C LEU A 131 10.80 -4.40 -5.04
N LYS A 132 10.79 -5.71 -5.34
CA LYS A 132 12.00 -6.45 -5.74
C LYS A 132 12.63 -5.91 -7.02
N SER A 133 11.83 -5.38 -7.93
CA SER A 133 12.31 -4.78 -9.18
C SER A 133 12.74 -3.31 -9.02
N GLY A 134 12.60 -2.72 -7.83
CA GLY A 134 12.89 -1.31 -7.61
C GLY A 134 11.91 -0.34 -8.28
N THR A 135 10.78 -0.82 -8.76
CA THR A 135 9.72 0.02 -9.35
C THR A 135 9.12 0.95 -8.32
N THR A 136 9.04 0.51 -7.07
CA THR A 136 8.65 1.33 -5.92
C THR A 136 9.46 0.94 -4.69
N ASN A 137 9.66 1.91 -3.78
CA ASN A 137 10.23 1.67 -2.45
C ASN A 137 9.15 1.67 -1.36
N THR A 138 7.89 1.87 -1.72
CA THR A 138 6.79 1.92 -0.76
C THR A 138 5.59 1.15 -1.30
N LEU A 139 5.06 0.27 -0.46
CA LEU A 139 3.88 -0.53 -0.77
C LEU A 139 2.86 -0.42 0.35
N THR A 140 1.61 -0.13 0.00
CA THR A 140 0.49 -0.16 0.94
C THR A 140 -0.51 -1.21 0.50
N ILE A 141 -0.80 -2.17 1.39
CA ILE A 141 -1.75 -3.25 1.14
C ILE A 141 -2.90 -3.13 2.12
N GLY A 142 -4.12 -3.11 1.61
CA GLY A 142 -5.34 -3.19 2.41
C GLY A 142 -5.91 -4.60 2.40
N SER A 143 -6.13 -5.18 3.57
CA SER A 143 -6.73 -6.50 3.73
C SER A 143 -8.01 -6.39 4.56
N GLY A 144 -9.03 -7.16 4.20
CA GLY A 144 -10.25 -7.30 5.00
C GLY A 144 -11.21 -6.11 4.97
N ARG A 145 -11.13 -5.26 3.98
CA ARG A 145 -12.09 -4.16 3.82
C ARG A 145 -13.43 -4.70 3.36
N GLY A 146 -14.47 -4.53 4.17
CA GLY A 146 -15.80 -5.10 3.95
C GLY A 146 -16.47 -4.72 2.62
N GLU A 147 -16.05 -3.65 1.99
CA GLU A 147 -16.54 -3.22 0.67
C GLU A 147 -15.90 -4.00 -0.48
N ILE A 148 -14.68 -4.49 -0.29
CA ILE A 148 -13.94 -5.29 -1.26
C ILE A 148 -14.22 -6.77 -1.04
N PHE A 149 -14.27 -7.16 0.24
CA PHE A 149 -14.55 -8.52 0.68
C PHE A 149 -15.91 -8.58 1.35
N GLY A 150 -16.90 -9.15 0.69
CA GLY A 150 -18.20 -9.42 1.29
C GLY A 150 -18.12 -10.40 2.45
N ALA A 151 -17.28 -11.42 2.32
CA ALA A 151 -16.97 -12.44 3.31
C ALA A 151 -15.56 -12.98 3.05
N TRP A 152 -14.98 -13.70 3.99
CA TRP A 152 -13.71 -14.42 3.83
C TRP A 152 -13.95 -15.84 3.29
N LYS A 153 -14.57 -15.93 2.11
CA LYS A 153 -15.01 -17.21 1.54
C LYS A 153 -13.87 -18.16 1.22
N GLY A 154 -12.74 -17.64 0.74
CA GLY A 154 -11.53 -18.43 0.53
C GLY A 154 -11.01 -19.13 1.79
N LEU A 155 -11.39 -18.64 2.97
CA LEU A 155 -11.13 -19.29 4.26
C LEU A 155 -12.32 -20.12 4.77
N GLY A 156 -13.38 -20.30 3.97
CA GLY A 156 -14.61 -20.96 4.38
C GLY A 156 -15.41 -20.16 5.42
N ILE A 157 -15.33 -18.83 5.39
CA ILE A 157 -16.06 -17.94 6.29
C ILE A 157 -17.13 -17.22 5.49
N GLU A 158 -18.40 -17.56 5.75
CA GLU A 158 -19.56 -17.00 5.04
C GLU A 158 -20.04 -15.67 5.63
N LYS A 159 -19.62 -15.33 6.84
CA LYS A 159 -20.09 -14.12 7.52
C LYS A 159 -19.49 -12.88 6.89
N GLN A 160 -20.36 -11.90 6.63
CA GLN A 160 -19.94 -10.63 6.04
C GLN A 160 -18.89 -9.90 6.91
N GLY A 161 -17.88 -9.32 6.26
CA GLY A 161 -16.75 -8.67 6.93
C GLY A 161 -17.12 -7.58 7.93
N HIS A 162 -18.12 -6.74 7.62
CA HIS A 162 -18.62 -5.74 8.58
C HIS A 162 -19.18 -6.38 9.85
N ASN A 163 -19.98 -7.41 9.70
CA ASN A 163 -20.58 -8.14 10.82
C ASN A 163 -19.52 -8.90 11.65
N LEU A 164 -18.42 -9.31 11.03
CA LEU A 164 -17.28 -9.87 11.75
C LEU A 164 -16.67 -8.86 12.72
N GLY A 165 -16.56 -7.60 12.32
CA GLY A 165 -16.02 -6.53 13.16
C GLY A 165 -16.80 -6.28 14.45
N HIS A 166 -18.07 -6.66 14.50
CA HIS A 166 -18.93 -6.55 15.69
C HIS A 166 -18.90 -7.79 16.59
N MET A 167 -18.26 -8.87 16.16
CA MET A 167 -18.15 -10.07 16.99
C MET A 167 -17.07 -9.91 18.06
N GLU A 168 -17.24 -10.66 19.17
CA GLU A 168 -16.16 -10.84 20.14
C GLU A 168 -14.94 -11.44 19.45
N GLN A 169 -13.78 -10.83 19.63
CA GLN A 169 -12.55 -11.20 18.92
C GLN A 169 -11.68 -12.16 19.73
N LYS A 170 -11.77 -12.09 21.07
CA LYS A 170 -10.96 -12.91 21.95
C LYS A 170 -11.36 -14.39 21.79
N ASP A 171 -10.36 -15.23 21.55
CA ASP A 171 -10.51 -16.68 21.41
C ASP A 171 -11.54 -17.14 20.33
N ASN A 172 -11.96 -16.23 19.45
CA ASN A 172 -12.91 -16.52 18.39
C ASN A 172 -12.18 -17.23 17.22
N PRO A 173 -12.57 -18.47 16.86
CA PRO A 173 -11.88 -19.25 15.84
C PRO A 173 -11.91 -18.61 14.44
N ILE A 174 -12.92 -17.82 14.12
CA ILE A 174 -13.01 -17.09 12.84
C ILE A 174 -11.91 -16.03 12.80
N TRP A 175 -11.77 -15.24 13.88
CA TRP A 175 -10.73 -14.21 13.95
C TRP A 175 -9.33 -14.79 14.02
N ILE A 176 -9.14 -15.91 14.72
CA ILE A 176 -7.86 -16.63 14.74
C ILE A 176 -7.48 -17.03 13.32
N LYS A 177 -8.42 -17.62 12.55
CA LYS A 177 -8.19 -18.04 11.17
C LYS A 177 -7.81 -16.88 10.24
N ILE A 178 -8.52 -15.75 10.33
CA ILE A 178 -8.21 -14.55 9.55
C ILE A 178 -6.82 -13.99 9.91
N ARG A 179 -6.49 -13.92 11.21
CA ARG A 179 -5.18 -13.43 11.67
C ARG A 179 -4.04 -14.36 11.24
N GLN A 180 -4.24 -15.66 11.33
CA GLN A 180 -3.27 -16.64 10.82
C GLN A 180 -3.00 -16.44 9.32
N TYR A 181 -4.03 -16.26 8.53
CA TYR A 181 -3.90 -15.97 7.11
C TYR A 181 -3.11 -14.66 6.87
N ASN A 182 -3.45 -13.58 7.58
CA ASN A 182 -2.71 -12.32 7.46
C ASN A 182 -1.23 -12.49 7.87
N CYS A 183 -0.94 -13.25 8.94
CA CYS A 183 0.43 -13.55 9.33
C CYS A 183 1.19 -14.36 8.28
N GLN A 184 0.53 -15.32 7.62
CA GLN A 184 1.12 -16.07 6.51
C GLN A 184 1.49 -15.14 5.33
N MET A 185 0.66 -14.15 5.02
CA MET A 185 0.99 -13.14 4.01
C MET A 185 2.23 -12.32 4.40
N LEU A 186 2.36 -11.95 5.69
CA LEU A 186 3.54 -11.25 6.19
C LEU A 186 4.80 -12.12 6.10
N VAL A 187 4.72 -13.38 6.49
CA VAL A 187 5.83 -14.34 6.37
C VAL A 187 6.24 -14.48 4.90
N LYS A 188 5.29 -14.69 3.99
CA LYS A 188 5.53 -14.75 2.56
C LYS A 188 6.30 -13.51 2.06
N MET A 189 5.89 -12.31 2.47
CA MET A 189 6.58 -11.07 2.10
C MET A 189 8.01 -11.05 2.62
N MET A 190 8.22 -11.39 3.90
CA MET A 190 9.55 -11.43 4.51
C MET A 190 10.47 -12.40 3.78
N GLU A 191 10.04 -13.63 3.55
CA GLU A 191 10.80 -14.66 2.83
C GLU A 191 11.20 -14.20 1.42
N HIS A 192 10.28 -13.53 0.71
CA HIS A 192 10.59 -12.99 -0.61
C HIS A 192 11.65 -11.88 -0.56
N LEU A 193 11.63 -11.02 0.45
CA LEU A 193 12.59 -9.92 0.60
C LEU A 193 13.95 -10.42 1.13
N GLU A 194 13.96 -11.42 2.02
CA GLU A 194 15.17 -12.07 2.52
C GLU A 194 15.99 -12.73 1.40
N ASN A 195 15.31 -13.21 0.36
CA ASN A 195 15.94 -13.85 -0.80
C ASN A 195 16.48 -12.85 -1.85
N VAL A 196 16.42 -11.55 -1.60
CA VAL A 196 16.98 -10.53 -2.50
C VAL A 196 18.23 -9.94 -1.88
N PRO A 197 19.41 -10.18 -2.45
CA PRO A 197 20.65 -9.55 -1.97
C PRO A 197 20.58 -8.02 -2.12
N GLU A 198 20.93 -7.30 -1.05
CA GLU A 198 21.03 -5.85 -1.05
C GLU A 198 22.17 -5.39 -0.14
N GLY A 199 23.16 -4.72 -0.69
CA GLY A 199 24.37 -4.36 0.02
C GLY A 199 25.11 -5.59 0.57
N SER A 200 25.37 -5.61 1.87
CA SER A 200 26.01 -6.74 2.58
C SER A 200 25.00 -7.75 3.15
N GLY A 201 23.74 -7.53 2.97
CA GLY A 201 22.64 -8.36 3.50
C GLY A 201 21.57 -8.62 2.46
N SER A 202 20.34 -8.56 2.88
CA SER A 202 19.13 -8.74 2.09
C SER A 202 18.27 -7.47 2.03
N MET A 203 17.33 -7.43 1.10
CA MET A 203 16.34 -6.36 1.03
C MET A 203 15.52 -6.27 2.33
N MET A 204 15.29 -7.40 3.03
CA MET A 204 14.56 -7.42 4.31
C MET A 204 15.29 -6.66 5.41
N ASP A 205 16.64 -6.68 5.43
CA ASP A 205 17.43 -5.94 6.41
C ASP A 205 17.21 -4.42 6.33
N ASN A 206 16.92 -3.91 5.14
CA ASN A 206 16.67 -2.49 4.88
C ASN A 206 15.17 -2.15 4.82
N THR A 207 14.29 -3.13 5.03
CA THR A 207 12.84 -2.95 4.95
C THR A 207 12.23 -2.83 6.34
N LEU A 208 11.15 -2.06 6.42
CA LEU A 208 10.22 -2.04 7.55
C LEU A 208 8.82 -2.39 7.04
N ILE A 209 8.27 -3.48 7.55
CA ILE A 209 6.87 -3.84 7.34
C ILE A 209 6.08 -3.39 8.56
N VAL A 210 5.10 -2.52 8.33
CA VAL A 210 4.19 -2.04 9.37
C VAL A 210 2.85 -2.75 9.20
N TYR A 211 2.53 -3.66 10.10
CA TYR A 211 1.24 -4.32 10.13
C TYR A 211 0.37 -3.73 11.23
N THR A 212 -0.77 -3.20 10.86
CA THR A 212 -1.72 -2.58 11.77
C THR A 212 -3.15 -2.70 11.25
N SER A 213 -4.12 -2.34 12.06
CA SER A 213 -5.53 -2.25 11.69
C SER A 213 -5.95 -0.80 11.49
N ASN A 214 -7.07 -0.57 10.83
CA ASN A 214 -7.75 0.73 10.79
C ASN A 214 -8.61 1.00 12.04
N ASN A 215 -8.71 0.03 12.94
CA ASN A 215 -9.39 0.13 14.22
C ASN A 215 -8.46 -0.35 15.34
N ALA A 216 -8.75 0.06 16.56
CA ALA A 216 -8.02 -0.40 17.73
C ALA A 216 -8.42 -1.84 18.13
N ASP A 217 -8.80 -2.04 19.39
CA ASP A 217 -9.16 -3.37 19.91
C ASP A 217 -10.42 -3.96 19.29
N LYS A 218 -11.36 -3.13 18.83
CA LYS A 218 -12.53 -3.56 18.05
C LYS A 218 -13.15 -2.42 17.24
N GLN A 219 -14.07 -2.78 16.36
CA GLN A 219 -14.75 -1.85 15.47
C GLN A 219 -15.56 -0.81 16.25
N HIS A 220 -15.52 0.44 15.78
CA HIS A 220 -16.24 1.58 16.35
C HIS A 220 -15.87 1.93 17.81
N THR A 221 -14.65 1.64 18.21
CA THR A 221 -14.14 2.00 19.53
C THR A 221 -13.46 3.37 19.57
N ASN A 222 -13.00 3.74 20.74
CA ASN A 222 -12.32 5.01 21.00
C ASN A 222 -10.87 5.10 20.48
N GLY A 223 -10.37 4.08 19.81
CA GLY A 223 -9.00 4.03 19.30
C GLY A 223 -7.93 3.69 20.36
N ALA A 224 -8.33 3.23 21.55
CA ALA A 224 -7.38 2.77 22.58
C ALA A 224 -6.79 1.40 22.21
N ASN A 225 -5.61 1.09 22.78
CA ASN A 225 -4.91 -0.21 22.59
C ASN A 225 -4.71 -0.57 21.12
N TRP A 226 -4.25 0.39 20.32
CA TRP A 226 -4.03 0.17 18.90
C TRP A 226 -2.88 -0.80 18.65
N PRO A 227 -3.14 -2.00 18.10
CA PRO A 227 -2.09 -2.99 17.88
C PRO A 227 -1.26 -2.63 16.64
N VAL A 228 0.06 -2.70 16.79
CA VAL A 228 1.01 -2.52 15.70
C VAL A 228 2.10 -3.58 15.81
N MET A 229 2.45 -4.22 14.68
CA MET A 229 3.67 -5.00 14.55
C MET A 229 4.61 -4.31 13.58
N LEU A 230 5.88 -4.22 13.97
CA LEU A 230 6.98 -3.76 13.13
C LEU A 230 7.86 -4.97 12.82
N LEU A 231 7.98 -5.34 11.55
CA LEU A 231 8.78 -6.47 11.09
C LEU A 231 9.93 -5.94 10.24
N GLY A 232 11.13 -6.41 10.52
CA GLY A 232 12.36 -5.80 10.04
C GLY A 232 12.81 -4.64 10.92
N ASN A 233 14.03 -4.17 10.70
CA ASN A 233 14.63 -3.14 11.54
C ASN A 233 15.11 -1.91 10.75
N CYS A 234 14.88 -1.90 9.43
CA CYS A 234 15.24 -0.79 8.55
C CYS A 234 16.72 -0.35 8.71
N GLY A 235 17.65 -1.28 8.48
CA GLY A 235 19.08 -1.04 8.63
C GLY A 235 19.54 -0.85 10.09
N GLY A 236 18.83 -1.41 11.05
CA GLY A 236 19.13 -1.29 12.47
C GLY A 236 18.53 -0.06 13.17
N ALA A 237 17.68 0.70 12.49
CA ALA A 237 17.08 1.92 13.05
C ALA A 237 15.94 1.65 14.05
N PHE A 238 15.33 0.48 13.98
CA PHE A 238 14.28 0.05 14.90
C PHE A 238 14.74 -1.11 15.76
N LYS A 239 14.35 -1.10 17.02
CA LYS A 239 14.55 -2.23 17.93
C LYS A 239 13.72 -3.43 17.49
N SER A 240 14.33 -4.60 17.46
CA SER A 240 13.65 -5.86 17.13
C SER A 240 13.60 -6.80 18.35
N GLY A 241 12.75 -7.84 18.26
CA GLY A 241 12.64 -8.86 19.31
C GLY A 241 12.06 -8.37 20.63
N CYS A 242 11.33 -7.24 20.65
CA CYS A 242 10.77 -6.66 21.86
C CYS A 242 9.27 -6.40 21.72
N PHE A 243 8.58 -6.39 22.85
CA PHE A 243 7.23 -5.86 23.02
C PHE A 243 7.30 -4.53 23.78
N THR A 244 6.70 -3.50 23.23
CA THR A 244 6.67 -2.17 23.85
C THR A 244 5.23 -1.76 24.12
N GLN A 245 4.88 -1.65 25.39
CA GLN A 245 3.66 -1.00 25.81
C GLN A 245 3.95 0.46 26.10
N LEU A 246 3.24 1.35 25.43
CA LEU A 246 3.41 2.79 25.63
C LEU A 246 2.61 3.25 26.83
N ASP A 247 3.25 4.02 27.69
CA ASP A 247 2.61 4.66 28.84
C ASP A 247 1.80 5.88 28.40
N GLY A 248 0.63 6.06 29.01
CA GLY A 248 -0.23 7.18 28.73
C GLY A 248 -0.87 7.18 27.34
N THR A 249 -1.47 8.29 26.97
CA THR A 249 -2.11 8.46 25.68
C THR A 249 -1.11 9.02 24.67
N ARG A 250 -0.63 8.17 23.79
CA ARG A 250 0.23 8.55 22.67
C ARG A 250 -0.53 8.39 21.36
N PRO A 251 -0.69 9.46 20.57
CA PRO A 251 -1.36 9.37 19.29
C PRO A 251 -0.54 8.53 18.30
N ILE A 252 -1.22 7.86 17.37
CA ILE A 252 -0.57 7.03 16.34
C ILE A 252 0.37 7.87 15.44
N ASN A 253 0.19 9.16 15.36
CA ASN A 253 1.13 10.09 14.71
C ASN A 253 2.57 9.93 15.21
N ALA A 254 2.77 9.64 16.51
CA ALA A 254 4.11 9.46 17.07
C ALA A 254 4.83 8.24 16.46
N LEU A 255 4.09 7.18 16.11
CA LEU A 255 4.62 6.05 15.34
C LEU A 255 5.04 6.49 13.93
N TYR A 256 4.17 7.18 13.21
CA TYR A 256 4.49 7.64 11.87
C TYR A 256 5.61 8.68 11.85
N ASN A 257 5.72 9.52 12.88
CA ASN A 257 6.87 10.41 13.06
C ASN A 257 8.18 9.62 13.23
N SER A 258 8.13 8.48 13.94
CA SER A 258 9.30 7.59 14.06
C SER A 258 9.72 7.02 12.71
N ILE A 259 8.75 6.56 11.92
CA ILE A 259 8.99 6.02 10.58
C ILE A 259 9.54 7.10 9.64
N MET A 260 8.93 8.28 9.62
CA MET A 260 9.38 9.41 8.79
C MET A 260 10.83 9.80 9.12
N ARG A 261 11.17 9.87 10.40
CA ARG A 261 12.52 10.21 10.85
C ARG A 261 13.55 9.20 10.35
N VAL A 262 13.25 7.90 10.47
CA VAL A 262 14.13 6.83 9.98
C VAL A 262 14.27 6.86 8.46
N SER A 263 13.19 7.17 7.75
CA SER A 263 13.18 7.29 6.28
C SER A 263 13.83 8.58 5.77
N GLY A 264 14.41 9.41 6.63
CA GLY A 264 15.05 10.67 6.24
C GLY A 264 14.07 11.79 5.85
N VAL A 265 12.77 11.59 6.08
CA VAL A 265 11.75 12.61 5.86
C VAL A 265 11.70 13.52 7.07
N GLY A 266 12.01 14.80 6.87
CA GLY A 266 12.03 15.79 7.94
C GLY A 266 10.64 16.07 8.52
N GLY A 267 10.61 16.46 9.81
CA GLY A 267 9.43 16.88 10.54
C GLY A 267 9.24 16.12 11.86
N ASP A 268 8.80 16.85 12.87
CA ASP A 268 8.60 16.30 14.21
C ASP A 268 7.15 15.90 14.48
N ARG A 269 6.24 16.22 13.58
CA ARG A 269 4.83 15.81 13.64
C ARG A 269 4.11 16.02 12.32
N PHE A 270 3.00 15.31 12.14
CA PHE A 270 2.07 15.58 11.05
C PHE A 270 1.42 16.95 11.21
N ASN A 271 1.11 17.58 10.08
CA ASN A 271 0.33 18.80 10.06
C ASN A 271 -1.08 18.51 10.60
N MET A 272 -1.34 18.98 11.81
CA MET A 272 -2.64 18.95 12.47
C MET A 272 -3.13 20.39 12.60
N THR A 273 -4.45 20.59 12.52
CA THR A 273 -5.01 21.88 12.90
C THR A 273 -4.68 22.18 14.37
N GLU A 274 -4.52 23.46 14.72
CA GLU A 274 -4.24 23.84 16.12
C GLU A 274 -5.28 23.27 17.10
N ALA A 275 -6.56 23.24 16.71
CA ALA A 275 -7.63 22.67 17.52
C ALA A 275 -7.44 21.17 17.76
N MET A 276 -7.00 20.42 16.73
CA MET A 276 -6.72 18.99 16.85
C MET A 276 -5.46 18.74 17.69
N ALA A 277 -4.38 19.49 17.43
CA ALA A 277 -3.15 19.37 18.19
C ALA A 277 -3.39 19.67 19.68
N LYS A 278 -4.13 20.71 20.00
CA LYS A 278 -4.48 21.06 21.38
C LYS A 278 -5.31 19.99 22.07
N LYS A 279 -6.17 19.27 21.32
CA LYS A 279 -7.10 18.28 21.90
C LYS A 279 -6.50 16.87 21.99
N TYR A 280 -5.71 16.47 21.01
CA TYR A 280 -5.34 15.07 20.82
C TYR A 280 -3.83 14.82 20.83
N ASP A 281 -3.01 15.79 20.57
CA ASP A 281 -1.57 15.65 20.52
C ASP A 281 -0.89 16.54 21.55
N SER A 282 -0.76 16.02 22.75
CA SER A 282 0.03 16.65 23.82
C SER A 282 1.53 16.34 23.71
N SER A 283 1.93 15.39 22.83
CA SER A 283 3.31 14.98 22.64
C SER A 283 3.71 15.06 21.18
N THR A 284 4.78 15.76 20.90
CA THR A 284 5.42 15.83 19.60
C THR A 284 6.61 14.85 19.53
N GLY A 285 6.97 14.49 18.32
CA GLY A 285 8.17 13.72 18.07
C GLY A 285 8.02 12.20 18.09
N PRO A 286 9.10 11.51 17.77
CA PRO A 286 9.08 10.07 17.59
C PRO A 286 9.00 9.30 18.91
N LEU A 287 8.62 8.04 18.81
CA LEU A 287 8.61 7.06 19.91
C LEU A 287 10.05 6.55 20.13
N LYS A 288 10.75 7.14 21.10
CA LYS A 288 12.13 6.73 21.42
C LYS A 288 12.25 5.28 21.89
N GLN A 289 11.16 4.71 22.42
CA GLN A 289 11.12 3.34 22.93
C GLN A 289 11.33 2.28 21.85
N ILE A 290 10.96 2.58 20.60
CA ILE A 290 11.07 1.64 19.47
C ILE A 290 12.27 1.93 18.57
N LEU A 291 12.94 3.04 18.74
CA LEU A 291 14.14 3.42 17.98
C LEU A 291 15.41 2.88 18.65
N SER A 292 16.39 2.48 17.82
CA SER A 292 17.72 2.03 18.28
C SER A 292 18.60 3.17 18.72
#